data_e389973cecab1257b5be3177323e0e21
#
_entry.id   e389973cecab1257b5be3177323e0e21
#
_cell.length_a   1.000
_cell.length_b   1.000
_cell.length_c   1.000
_cell.angle_alpha   90.00
_cell.angle_beta   90.00
_cell.angle_gamma   90.00
#
_symmetry.space_group_name_H-M   'P 1'
#
loop_
_entity.id
_entity.type
_entity.pdbx_description
1 polymer ?
#
loop_
_entity_poly.entity_id
_entity_poly.type
_entity_poly.pdbx_seq_one_letter_code
_entity_poly.pdbx_strand_id
1 'polypeptide(L)'
;MNRTRTATVAASVAWVLAATWLQLMRGPGLRAYDVVWAEDGGVFLNQAMRHSLWHNLVTPHAGYLQVIAKLIAQPVAALPLAWAAAALATGAALVVALISLLVWFHSGRVLRSPWARVLVTAVVPLLPQAGFEVNAAVNDLHWYLAYAAFWVLVAPPRSVAGQVGSAAVVALAALSDPLTALVLPAAIVGIVRSPRRLLACVTPAVMLVALAVQGWVHLTRAAGYRASETVLGELPSIYGLRVLLSALTGDRLLGPVYQWAGLVLVAVVGAVAALVAGFLLWRADRVGRQVAAVGLVCSVAYLVVPVGLRGTGGFLERAEFSLNGSRYTIVPLLLLWVAVAALLDRLRPRTVVGGVVAVFLSVQVLSDWAAPSVRTGGPSWRASVAEARAACSAPARPSQPAPLVAEEDGRYAVPIVPGPDDVTIVVAPVPPPGEPLLFAVVAPCAEVRG
;
A
#
# COMPACT_ATOMS: atom_id res chain seq x y z
N MET A 1 -4.41 25.48 28.31
CA MET A 1 -4.16 24.24 27.54
C MET A 1 -3.12 23.42 28.31
N ASN A 2 -3.37 22.17 28.63
CA ASN A 2 -2.49 21.37 29.51
C ASN A 2 -1.17 21.03 28.74
N ARG A 3 0.00 21.29 29.35
CA ARG A 3 1.35 21.09 28.75
C ARG A 3 1.52 19.71 28.08
N THR A 4 0.95 18.65 28.68
CA THR A 4 0.99 17.30 28.13
C THR A 4 0.23 17.17 26.81
N ARG A 5 -0.93 17.82 26.66
CA ARG A 5 -1.73 17.82 25.44
C ARG A 5 -0.99 18.55 24.30
N THR A 6 -0.39 19.69 24.61
CA THR A 6 0.41 20.46 23.63
C THR A 6 1.62 19.66 23.15
N ALA A 7 2.35 19.00 24.06
CA ALA A 7 3.49 18.16 23.71
C ALA A 7 3.07 16.96 22.82
N THR A 8 1.93 16.32 23.11
CA THR A 8 1.43 15.20 22.27
C THR A 8 1.07 15.68 20.86
N VAL A 9 0.39 16.84 20.73
CA VAL A 9 0.05 17.40 19.41
C VAL A 9 1.31 17.75 18.64
N ALA A 10 2.28 18.43 19.26
CA ALA A 10 3.54 18.78 18.62
C ALA A 10 4.32 17.54 18.14
N ALA A 11 4.41 16.50 18.98
CA ALA A 11 5.05 15.23 18.61
C ALA A 11 4.32 14.52 17.45
N SER A 12 2.97 14.54 17.44
CA SER A 12 2.18 13.96 16.35
C SER A 12 2.41 14.68 15.03
N VAL A 13 2.42 16.02 15.04
CA VAL A 13 2.71 16.84 13.85
C VAL A 13 4.14 16.58 13.36
N ALA A 14 5.13 16.60 14.25
CA ALA A 14 6.52 16.32 13.91
C ALA A 14 6.69 14.93 13.28
N TRP A 15 6.01 13.91 13.83
CA TRP A 15 6.01 12.56 13.26
C TRP A 15 5.42 12.53 11.86
N VAL A 16 4.23 13.15 11.66
CA VAL A 16 3.58 13.16 10.33
C VAL A 16 4.48 13.85 9.30
N LEU A 17 5.06 15.00 9.64
CA LEU A 17 5.98 15.71 8.74
C LEU A 17 7.23 14.87 8.43
N ALA A 18 7.85 14.27 9.44
CA ALA A 18 9.04 13.44 9.27
C ALA A 18 8.72 12.18 8.41
N ALA A 19 7.62 11.48 8.71
CA ALA A 19 7.22 10.28 7.97
C ALA A 19 6.85 10.60 6.51
N THR A 20 6.21 11.74 6.25
CA THR A 20 5.93 12.22 4.89
C THR A 20 7.23 12.52 4.16
N TRP A 21 8.11 13.31 4.77
CA TRP A 21 9.39 13.69 4.17
C TRP A 21 10.27 12.48 3.87
N LEU A 22 10.38 11.54 4.80
CA LEU A 22 11.14 10.30 4.60
C LEU A 22 10.67 9.53 3.37
N GLN A 23 9.37 9.35 3.18
CA GLN A 23 8.84 8.66 2.00
C GLN A 23 9.15 9.39 0.70
N LEU A 24 9.07 10.72 0.69
CA LEU A 24 9.39 11.53 -0.50
C LEU A 24 10.87 11.49 -0.86
N MET A 25 11.75 11.30 0.13
CA MET A 25 13.22 11.25 -0.04
C MET A 25 13.77 9.84 -0.26
N ARG A 26 12.93 8.81 -0.29
CA ARG A 26 13.34 7.43 -0.43
C ARG A 26 13.91 7.13 -1.81
N GLY A 27 14.99 6.32 -1.83
CA GLY A 27 15.67 5.81 -3.03
C GLY A 27 16.70 6.76 -3.64
N PRO A 28 17.69 6.24 -4.38
CA PRO A 28 18.59 7.02 -5.21
C PRO A 28 17.90 7.45 -6.51
N GLY A 29 18.48 8.41 -7.24
CA GLY A 29 17.92 8.89 -8.51
C GLY A 29 16.79 9.90 -8.34
N LEU A 30 15.78 9.83 -9.18
CA LEU A 30 14.65 10.75 -9.14
C LEU A 30 13.80 10.50 -7.89
N ARG A 31 13.39 11.60 -7.27
CA ARG A 31 12.55 11.54 -6.06
C ARG A 31 11.10 11.31 -6.41
N ALA A 32 10.35 10.71 -5.48
CA ALA A 32 8.93 10.42 -5.69
C ALA A 32 8.09 11.64 -6.10
N TYR A 33 8.48 12.84 -5.67
CA TYR A 33 7.81 14.10 -6.02
C TYR A 33 8.14 14.63 -7.44
N ASP A 34 9.01 13.94 -8.18
CA ASP A 34 9.32 14.27 -9.58
C ASP A 34 9.11 13.08 -10.53
N VAL A 35 8.35 12.06 -10.08
CA VAL A 35 7.99 10.89 -10.90
C VAL A 35 6.52 10.58 -10.68
N VAL A 36 5.74 10.58 -11.76
CA VAL A 36 4.38 10.04 -11.75
C VAL A 36 4.45 8.54 -12.02
N TRP A 37 3.75 7.76 -11.20
CA TRP A 37 3.78 6.30 -11.28
C TRP A 37 2.51 5.75 -11.93
N ALA A 38 2.68 4.87 -12.90
CA ALA A 38 1.67 3.96 -13.45
C ALA A 38 0.23 4.54 -13.45
N GLU A 39 -0.67 3.88 -12.73
CA GLU A 39 -2.08 4.23 -12.62
C GLU A 39 -2.32 5.61 -12.00
N ASP A 40 -1.40 6.13 -11.19
CA ASP A 40 -1.52 7.47 -10.58
C ASP A 40 -1.71 8.54 -11.67
N GLY A 41 -0.92 8.47 -12.74
CA GLY A 41 -1.03 9.33 -13.92
C GLY A 41 -1.95 8.77 -14.97
N GLY A 42 -1.66 7.54 -15.42
CA GLY A 42 -2.32 6.91 -16.55
C GLY A 42 -3.82 6.69 -16.36
N VAL A 43 -4.27 6.58 -15.11
CA VAL A 43 -5.67 6.36 -14.79
C VAL A 43 -6.25 7.52 -13.98
N PHE A 44 -5.78 7.73 -12.76
CA PHE A 44 -6.48 8.61 -11.80
C PHE A 44 -6.36 10.08 -12.14
N LEU A 45 -5.16 10.55 -12.54
CA LEU A 45 -4.99 11.94 -12.98
C LEU A 45 -5.73 12.20 -14.29
N ASN A 46 -5.63 11.30 -15.27
CA ASN A 46 -6.36 11.41 -16.53
C ASN A 46 -7.88 11.49 -16.32
N GLN A 47 -8.44 10.64 -15.45
CA GLN A 47 -9.86 10.67 -15.12
C GLN A 47 -10.25 11.97 -14.41
N ALA A 48 -9.41 12.44 -13.48
CA ALA A 48 -9.65 13.65 -12.71
C ALA A 48 -9.65 14.92 -13.57
N MET A 49 -8.80 15.00 -14.60
CA MET A 49 -8.79 16.11 -15.56
C MET A 49 -10.02 16.13 -16.47
N ARG A 50 -10.65 14.96 -16.72
CA ARG A 50 -11.73 14.83 -17.73
C ARG A 50 -13.13 14.75 -17.12
N HIS A 51 -13.26 14.34 -15.87
CA HIS A 51 -14.54 14.04 -15.24
C HIS A 51 -14.67 14.65 -13.85
N SER A 52 -15.91 14.87 -13.43
CA SER A 52 -16.20 15.33 -12.07
C SER A 52 -15.83 14.27 -11.02
N LEU A 53 -15.58 14.72 -9.78
CA LEU A 53 -15.32 13.83 -8.64
C LEU A 53 -16.40 12.76 -8.50
N TRP A 54 -17.69 13.14 -8.61
CA TRP A 54 -18.78 12.17 -8.45
C TRP A 54 -18.74 11.08 -9.52
N HIS A 55 -18.54 11.46 -10.78
CA HIS A 55 -18.37 10.48 -11.87
C HIS A 55 -17.22 9.53 -11.57
N ASN A 56 -16.08 10.05 -11.17
CA ASN A 56 -14.90 9.24 -10.86
C ASN A 56 -15.14 8.30 -9.67
N LEU A 57 -15.78 8.76 -8.59
CA LEU A 57 -16.04 7.93 -7.41
C LEU A 57 -16.91 6.71 -7.71
N VAL A 58 -17.85 6.80 -8.67
CA VAL A 58 -18.75 5.70 -9.03
C VAL A 58 -18.29 4.87 -10.23
N THR A 59 -17.22 5.28 -10.91
CA THR A 59 -16.64 4.55 -12.04
C THR A 59 -15.59 3.56 -11.51
N PRO A 60 -15.75 2.23 -11.68
CA PRO A 60 -14.75 1.27 -11.24
C PRO A 60 -13.46 1.33 -12.05
N HIS A 61 -12.35 0.99 -11.42
CA HIS A 61 -11.08 0.67 -12.08
C HIS A 61 -10.62 -0.70 -11.61
N ALA A 62 -10.16 -1.57 -12.50
CA ALA A 62 -9.77 -2.95 -12.20
C ALA A 62 -10.85 -3.74 -11.41
N GLY A 63 -12.13 -3.44 -11.67
CA GLY A 63 -13.28 -4.14 -11.06
C GLY A 63 -13.73 -3.62 -9.71
N TYR A 64 -13.16 -2.54 -9.16
CA TYR A 64 -13.54 -1.95 -7.88
C TYR A 64 -13.35 -0.42 -7.85
N LEU A 65 -13.92 0.27 -6.84
CA LEU A 65 -14.07 1.74 -6.88
C LEU A 65 -12.78 2.53 -6.69
N GLN A 66 -11.83 2.07 -5.91
CA GLN A 66 -10.55 2.76 -5.60
C GLN A 66 -10.72 4.22 -5.13
N VAL A 67 -11.59 4.43 -4.15
CA VAL A 67 -12.05 5.76 -3.71
C VAL A 67 -10.91 6.66 -3.26
N ILE A 68 -9.95 6.14 -2.47
CA ILE A 68 -8.85 6.96 -1.92
C ILE A 68 -8.00 7.61 -3.03
N ALA A 69 -7.67 6.86 -4.09
CA ALA A 69 -6.87 7.36 -5.19
C ALA A 69 -7.56 8.53 -5.90
N LYS A 70 -8.86 8.43 -6.12
CA LYS A 70 -9.68 9.46 -6.79
C LYS A 70 -9.86 10.70 -5.93
N LEU A 71 -10.01 10.54 -4.61
CA LEU A 71 -10.08 11.67 -3.68
C LEU A 71 -8.79 12.50 -3.66
N ILE A 72 -7.63 11.88 -3.92
CA ILE A 72 -6.36 12.59 -4.02
C ILE A 72 -6.16 13.17 -5.42
N ALA A 73 -6.42 12.39 -6.46
CA ALA A 73 -6.18 12.84 -7.84
C ALA A 73 -7.08 14.03 -8.25
N GLN A 74 -8.32 14.09 -7.75
CA GLN A 74 -9.26 15.14 -8.15
C GLN A 74 -8.78 16.56 -7.80
N PRO A 75 -8.37 16.89 -6.55
CA PRO A 75 -7.81 18.22 -6.26
C PRO A 75 -6.47 18.46 -6.97
N VAL A 76 -5.68 17.41 -7.25
CA VAL A 76 -4.41 17.55 -7.98
C VAL A 76 -4.65 17.98 -9.42
N ALA A 77 -5.71 17.51 -10.07
CA ALA A 77 -6.07 17.92 -11.43
C ALA A 77 -6.44 19.43 -11.54
N ALA A 78 -6.76 20.08 -10.42
CA ALA A 78 -7.00 21.53 -10.38
C ALA A 78 -5.72 22.37 -10.21
N LEU A 79 -4.55 21.74 -10.03
CA LEU A 79 -3.26 22.40 -9.93
C LEU A 79 -2.59 22.50 -11.30
N PRO A 80 -1.63 23.43 -11.49
CA PRO A 80 -0.78 23.41 -12.69
C PRO A 80 -0.14 22.04 -12.88
N LEU A 81 -0.17 21.51 -14.10
CA LEU A 81 0.26 20.13 -14.40
C LEU A 81 1.69 19.83 -13.96
N ALA A 82 2.58 20.82 -13.96
CA ALA A 82 3.96 20.68 -13.47
C ALA A 82 4.05 20.28 -12.00
N TRP A 83 3.00 20.50 -11.18
CA TRP A 83 2.97 20.13 -9.76
C TRP A 83 2.34 18.76 -9.52
N ALA A 84 1.79 18.10 -10.52
CA ALA A 84 1.01 16.88 -10.36
C ALA A 84 1.81 15.76 -9.65
N ALA A 85 3.06 15.49 -10.07
CA ALA A 85 3.90 14.49 -9.43
C ALA A 85 4.13 14.80 -7.94
N ALA A 86 4.48 16.04 -7.62
CA ALA A 86 4.72 16.46 -6.24
C ALA A 86 3.47 16.38 -5.38
N ALA A 87 2.31 16.77 -5.91
CA ALA A 87 1.04 16.76 -5.20
C ALA A 87 0.53 15.33 -4.96
N LEU A 88 0.58 14.45 -5.98
CA LEU A 88 0.21 13.04 -5.85
C LEU A 88 1.07 12.33 -4.82
N ALA A 89 2.41 12.43 -4.96
CA ALA A 89 3.35 11.78 -4.05
C ALA A 89 3.24 12.30 -2.61
N THR A 90 3.08 13.63 -2.43
CA THR A 90 2.90 14.23 -1.09
C THR A 90 1.57 13.81 -0.48
N GLY A 91 0.49 13.78 -1.25
CA GLY A 91 -0.83 13.30 -0.81
C GLY A 91 -0.77 11.85 -0.34
N ALA A 92 -0.14 10.97 -1.12
CA ALA A 92 0.05 9.56 -0.76
C ALA A 92 0.90 9.41 0.51
N ALA A 93 2.07 10.06 0.58
CA ALA A 93 2.96 9.99 1.73
C ALA A 93 2.30 10.54 3.02
N LEU A 94 1.51 11.61 2.90
CA LEU A 94 0.75 12.18 4.02
C LEU A 94 -0.31 11.19 4.55
N VAL A 95 -1.05 10.52 3.67
CA VAL A 95 -2.05 9.50 4.08
C VAL A 95 -1.36 8.35 4.82
N VAL A 96 -0.23 7.83 4.31
CA VAL A 96 0.54 6.77 4.99
C VAL A 96 1.04 7.25 6.35
N ALA A 97 1.52 8.49 6.47
CA ALA A 97 1.94 9.08 7.74
C ALA A 97 0.78 9.22 8.74
N LEU A 98 -0.41 9.61 8.28
CA LEU A 98 -1.63 9.68 9.11
C LEU A 98 -2.10 8.29 9.55
N ILE A 99 -2.02 7.29 8.68
CA ILE A 99 -2.29 5.88 9.03
C ILE A 99 -1.32 5.40 10.11
N SER A 100 -0.03 5.70 9.97
CA SER A 100 0.98 5.39 10.99
C SER A 100 0.61 6.02 12.34
N LEU A 101 0.20 7.29 12.37
CA LEU A 101 -0.24 7.96 13.59
C LEU A 101 -1.53 7.32 14.17
N LEU A 102 -2.50 6.93 13.33
CA LEU A 102 -3.69 6.19 13.75
C LEU A 102 -3.28 4.88 14.43
N VAL A 103 -2.34 4.13 13.85
CA VAL A 103 -1.80 2.89 14.42
C VAL A 103 -1.20 3.13 15.80
N TRP A 104 -0.45 4.21 16.01
CA TRP A 104 0.07 4.59 17.33
C TRP A 104 -1.00 4.70 18.39
N PHE A 105 -2.11 5.37 18.08
CA PHE A 105 -3.20 5.56 19.05
C PHE A 105 -4.00 4.26 19.30
N HIS A 106 -4.22 3.45 18.29
CA HIS A 106 -4.96 2.19 18.44
C HIS A 106 -4.12 1.09 19.09
N SER A 107 -2.85 0.95 18.72
CA SER A 107 -1.94 -0.07 19.26
C SER A 107 -1.76 0.03 20.77
N GLY A 108 -1.81 1.24 21.33
CA GLY A 108 -1.72 1.46 22.79
C GLY A 108 -2.85 0.83 23.61
N ARG A 109 -3.94 0.34 22.98
CA ARG A 109 -5.03 -0.38 23.65
C ARG A 109 -4.76 -1.89 23.79
N VAL A 110 -3.78 -2.41 23.06
CA VAL A 110 -3.45 -3.83 23.02
C VAL A 110 -1.99 -4.11 23.35
N LEU A 111 -1.06 -3.26 22.93
CA LEU A 111 0.37 -3.37 23.21
C LEU A 111 0.75 -2.53 24.42
N ARG A 112 1.53 -3.11 25.35
CA ARG A 112 1.96 -2.44 26.59
C ARG A 112 3.32 -1.77 26.49
N SER A 113 4.22 -2.36 25.69
CA SER A 113 5.58 -1.86 25.55
C SER A 113 5.64 -0.71 24.55
N PRO A 114 6.29 0.42 24.88
CA PRO A 114 6.48 1.52 23.94
C PRO A 114 7.18 1.08 22.65
N TRP A 115 8.20 0.21 22.74
CA TRP A 115 8.94 -0.28 21.59
C TRP A 115 8.04 -1.08 20.62
N ALA A 116 7.13 -1.92 21.14
CA ALA A 116 6.22 -2.70 20.29
C ALA A 116 5.23 -1.77 19.55
N ARG A 117 4.80 -0.69 20.21
CA ARG A 117 3.98 0.36 19.58
C ARG A 117 4.76 1.14 18.53
N VAL A 118 6.01 1.51 18.83
CA VAL A 118 6.90 2.16 17.86
C VAL A 118 7.11 1.24 16.65
N LEU A 119 7.36 -0.04 16.86
CA LEU A 119 7.53 -1.02 15.79
C LEU A 119 6.37 -1.01 14.80
N VAL A 120 5.14 -1.28 15.29
CA VAL A 120 3.95 -1.37 14.40
C VAL A 120 3.55 -0.04 13.76
N THR A 121 4.02 1.08 14.32
CA THR A 121 3.79 2.43 13.81
C THR A 121 4.85 2.81 12.78
N ALA A 122 6.14 2.64 13.11
CA ALA A 122 7.25 3.07 12.27
C ALA A 122 7.39 2.20 11.01
N VAL A 123 7.05 0.90 11.10
CA VAL A 123 7.09 0.02 9.93
C VAL A 123 6.14 0.45 8.81
N VAL A 124 5.09 1.23 9.11
CA VAL A 124 4.15 1.71 8.08
C VAL A 124 4.85 2.56 7.02
N PRO A 125 5.51 3.69 7.35
CA PRO A 125 6.24 4.50 6.37
C PRO A 125 7.63 3.96 6.00
N LEU A 126 8.19 3.02 6.80
CA LEU A 126 9.58 2.57 6.65
C LEU A 126 9.71 1.13 6.13
N LEU A 127 8.61 0.47 5.76
CA LEU A 127 8.65 -0.92 5.30
C LEU A 127 9.62 -1.05 4.11
N PRO A 128 10.68 -1.88 4.21
CA PRO A 128 11.67 -2.04 3.15
C PRO A 128 11.06 -2.39 1.80
N GLN A 129 10.14 -3.34 1.78
CA GLN A 129 9.48 -3.88 0.59
C GLN A 129 8.55 -2.87 -0.13
N ALA A 130 8.20 -1.76 0.52
CA ALA A 130 7.39 -0.72 -0.11
C ALA A 130 8.17 0.15 -1.11
N GLY A 131 9.50 0.07 -1.12
CA GLY A 131 10.37 0.97 -1.90
C GLY A 131 10.24 0.83 -3.41
N PHE A 132 9.81 -0.32 -3.89
CA PHE A 132 9.79 -0.63 -5.31
C PHE A 132 8.69 0.16 -6.06
N GLU A 133 7.42 -0.02 -5.69
CA GLU A 133 6.27 0.59 -6.37
C GLU A 133 5.32 1.34 -5.42
N VAL A 134 5.15 0.85 -4.19
CA VAL A 134 4.07 1.27 -3.28
C VAL A 134 4.38 2.60 -2.59
N ASN A 135 5.66 2.93 -2.40
CA ASN A 135 6.07 4.13 -1.68
C ASN A 135 5.61 5.41 -2.40
N ALA A 136 4.84 6.23 -1.72
CA ALA A 136 4.30 7.49 -2.23
C ALA A 136 3.50 7.34 -3.55
N ALA A 137 2.85 6.18 -3.76
CA ALA A 137 1.94 5.90 -4.86
C ALA A 137 0.48 5.99 -4.37
N VAL A 138 -0.33 6.75 -5.11
CA VAL A 138 -1.75 6.98 -4.75
C VAL A 138 -2.57 5.71 -4.97
N ASN A 139 -2.29 5.00 -6.06
CA ASN A 139 -2.92 3.73 -6.40
C ASN A 139 -2.80 2.71 -5.25
N ASP A 140 -1.65 2.64 -4.62
CA ASP A 140 -1.32 1.62 -3.64
C ASP A 140 -1.74 1.93 -2.19
N LEU A 141 -2.40 3.07 -1.96
CA LEU A 141 -2.85 3.48 -0.62
C LEU A 141 -3.87 2.52 0.00
N HIS A 142 -4.61 1.78 -0.81
CA HIS A 142 -5.57 0.80 -0.32
C HIS A 142 -4.93 -0.31 0.52
N TRP A 143 -3.66 -0.70 0.25
CA TRP A 143 -2.92 -1.63 1.10
C TRP A 143 -2.70 -1.10 2.51
N TYR A 144 -2.31 0.17 2.64
CA TYR A 144 -2.14 0.81 3.95
C TYR A 144 -3.47 1.05 4.67
N LEU A 145 -4.55 1.35 3.92
CA LEU A 145 -5.89 1.46 4.48
C LEU A 145 -6.41 0.13 5.04
N ALA A 146 -6.08 -1.00 4.42
CA ALA A 146 -6.39 -2.32 4.95
C ALA A 146 -5.70 -2.56 6.31
N TYR A 147 -4.46 -2.13 6.46
CA TYR A 147 -3.75 -2.17 7.74
C TYR A 147 -4.37 -1.23 8.78
N ALA A 148 -4.78 -0.03 8.38
CA ALA A 148 -5.54 0.87 9.25
C ALA A 148 -6.86 0.24 9.72
N ALA A 149 -7.61 -0.39 8.80
CA ALA A 149 -8.84 -1.10 9.10
C ALA A 149 -8.62 -2.24 10.12
N PHE A 150 -7.55 -3.03 9.97
CA PHE A 150 -7.18 -4.04 10.97
C PHE A 150 -7.06 -3.41 12.36
N TRP A 151 -6.35 -2.29 12.51
CA TRP A 151 -6.12 -1.68 13.81
C TRP A 151 -7.37 -1.09 14.45
N VAL A 152 -8.24 -0.45 13.67
CA VAL A 152 -9.49 0.10 14.21
C VAL A 152 -10.48 -1.02 14.58
N LEU A 153 -10.41 -2.17 13.92
CA LEU A 153 -11.23 -3.34 14.22
C LEU A 153 -10.72 -4.11 15.44
N VAL A 154 -9.42 -4.40 15.55
CA VAL A 154 -8.85 -5.19 16.66
C VAL A 154 -8.78 -4.40 17.96
N ALA A 155 -8.72 -3.07 17.89
CA ALA A 155 -8.59 -2.16 19.03
C ALA A 155 -9.62 -1.01 18.96
N PRO A 156 -10.95 -1.30 19.00
CA PRO A 156 -11.99 -0.31 18.77
C PRO A 156 -11.97 0.81 19.84
N PRO A 157 -12.26 2.06 19.44
CA PRO A 157 -12.40 3.17 20.39
C PRO A 157 -13.58 2.96 21.33
N ARG A 158 -13.50 3.57 22.52
CA ARG A 158 -14.56 3.52 23.53
C ARG A 158 -15.56 4.69 23.46
N SER A 159 -15.26 5.71 22.67
CA SER A 159 -16.10 6.90 22.48
C SER A 159 -16.86 6.84 21.17
N VAL A 160 -18.01 7.49 21.09
CA VAL A 160 -18.81 7.62 19.87
C VAL A 160 -18.01 8.32 18.77
N ALA A 161 -17.38 9.45 19.08
CA ALA A 161 -16.56 10.18 18.11
C ALA A 161 -15.41 9.33 17.55
N GLY A 162 -14.76 8.53 18.41
CA GLY A 162 -13.74 7.57 17.95
C GLY A 162 -14.31 6.50 17.05
N GLN A 163 -15.51 5.98 17.33
CA GLN A 163 -16.17 4.99 16.46
C GLN A 163 -16.56 5.60 15.10
N VAL A 164 -17.05 6.84 15.08
CA VAL A 164 -17.34 7.54 13.81
C VAL A 164 -16.08 7.69 12.98
N GLY A 165 -14.96 8.11 13.58
CA GLY A 165 -13.67 8.18 12.88
C GLY A 165 -13.20 6.80 12.37
N SER A 166 -13.33 5.76 13.20
CA SER A 166 -12.99 4.38 12.79
C SER A 166 -13.91 3.86 11.68
N ALA A 167 -15.21 4.18 11.72
CA ALA A 167 -16.18 3.84 10.69
C ALA A 167 -15.83 4.52 9.35
N ALA A 168 -15.40 5.79 9.37
CA ALA A 168 -14.92 6.48 8.17
C ALA A 168 -13.66 5.80 7.57
N VAL A 169 -12.73 5.37 8.42
CA VAL A 169 -11.52 4.65 7.97
C VAL A 169 -11.88 3.33 7.29
N VAL A 170 -12.74 2.51 7.89
CA VAL A 170 -13.10 1.21 7.29
C VAL A 170 -13.99 1.38 6.05
N ALA A 171 -14.84 2.41 6.00
CA ALA A 171 -15.62 2.73 4.81
C ALA A 171 -14.68 3.12 3.64
N LEU A 172 -13.72 4.00 3.91
CA LEU A 172 -12.74 4.41 2.92
C LEU A 172 -11.88 3.23 2.45
N ALA A 173 -11.43 2.37 3.38
CA ALA A 173 -10.67 1.18 3.07
C ALA A 173 -11.48 0.20 2.19
N ALA A 174 -12.70 -0.14 2.61
CA ALA A 174 -13.56 -1.09 1.90
C ALA A 174 -14.04 -0.56 0.54
N LEU A 175 -14.32 0.74 0.42
CA LEU A 175 -14.65 1.37 -0.88
C LEU A 175 -13.41 1.58 -1.77
N SER A 176 -12.21 1.42 -1.24
CA SER A 176 -10.97 1.48 -2.03
C SER A 176 -10.49 0.11 -2.49
N ASP A 177 -10.76 -0.96 -1.71
CA ASP A 177 -10.35 -2.33 -2.03
C ASP A 177 -11.25 -3.37 -1.35
N PRO A 178 -11.91 -4.26 -2.11
CA PRO A 178 -12.73 -5.33 -1.54
C PRO A 178 -11.91 -6.36 -0.72
N LEU A 179 -10.61 -6.51 -0.98
CA LEU A 179 -9.71 -7.37 -0.20
C LEU A 179 -9.62 -6.93 1.27
N THR A 180 -10.04 -5.71 1.61
CA THR A 180 -10.16 -5.25 3.00
C THR A 180 -11.08 -6.16 3.83
N ALA A 181 -11.98 -6.93 3.21
CA ALA A 181 -12.77 -7.98 3.87
C ALA A 181 -11.90 -8.99 4.65
N LEU A 182 -10.67 -9.24 4.20
CA LEU A 182 -9.76 -10.21 4.81
C LEU A 182 -9.29 -9.81 6.22
N VAL A 183 -9.50 -8.56 6.65
CA VAL A 183 -9.21 -8.14 8.03
C VAL A 183 -10.44 -8.16 8.96
N LEU A 184 -11.63 -8.52 8.46
CA LEU A 184 -12.84 -8.67 9.30
C LEU A 184 -12.68 -9.57 10.53
N PRO A 185 -11.88 -10.67 10.50
CA PRO A 185 -11.64 -11.47 11.70
C PRO A 185 -11.10 -10.67 12.89
N ALA A 186 -10.39 -9.55 12.65
CA ALA A 186 -9.91 -8.66 13.70
C ALA A 186 -11.07 -8.02 14.52
N ALA A 187 -12.25 -7.83 13.91
CA ALA A 187 -13.42 -7.29 14.57
C ALA A 187 -13.93 -8.23 15.70
N ILE A 188 -13.83 -9.54 15.51
CA ILE A 188 -14.24 -10.52 16.53
C ILE A 188 -13.41 -10.28 17.80
N VAL A 189 -12.11 -10.17 17.67
CA VAL A 189 -11.20 -9.88 18.80
C VAL A 189 -11.53 -8.55 19.45
N GLY A 190 -11.77 -7.51 18.65
CA GLY A 190 -12.12 -6.19 19.15
C GLY A 190 -13.45 -6.16 19.91
N ILE A 191 -14.50 -6.77 19.38
CA ILE A 191 -15.84 -6.84 19.99
C ILE A 191 -15.80 -7.63 21.30
N VAL A 192 -15.19 -8.83 21.28
CA VAL A 192 -15.11 -9.71 22.46
C VAL A 192 -14.38 -9.02 23.63
N ARG A 193 -13.37 -8.19 23.32
CA ARG A 193 -12.56 -7.47 24.31
C ARG A 193 -13.13 -6.11 24.70
N SER A 194 -14.08 -5.59 23.95
CA SER A 194 -14.66 -4.26 24.22
C SER A 194 -15.62 -4.31 25.42
N PRO A 195 -15.50 -3.38 26.38
CA PRO A 195 -16.52 -3.22 27.43
C PRO A 195 -17.85 -2.68 26.86
N ARG A 196 -17.82 -2.06 25.67
CA ARG A 196 -18.99 -1.51 24.97
C ARG A 196 -19.20 -2.26 23.66
N ARG A 197 -19.61 -3.52 23.74
CA ARG A 197 -19.70 -4.43 22.58
C ARG A 197 -20.59 -3.89 21.46
N LEU A 198 -21.78 -3.37 21.79
CA LEU A 198 -22.70 -2.80 20.79
C LEU A 198 -22.05 -1.63 20.04
N LEU A 199 -21.37 -0.75 20.74
CA LEU A 199 -20.65 0.35 20.12
C LEU A 199 -19.49 -0.16 19.24
N ALA A 200 -18.81 -1.21 19.65
CA ALA A 200 -17.73 -1.84 18.87
C ALA A 200 -18.22 -2.54 17.60
N CYS A 201 -19.51 -2.87 17.50
CA CYS A 201 -20.10 -3.43 16.28
C CYS A 201 -20.34 -2.39 15.17
N VAL A 202 -20.36 -1.09 15.49
CA VAL A 202 -20.63 -0.03 14.50
C VAL A 202 -19.58 -0.03 13.38
N THR A 203 -18.30 -0.07 13.73
CA THR A 203 -17.21 -0.05 12.74
C THR A 203 -17.28 -1.24 11.75
N PRO A 204 -17.36 -2.52 12.18
CA PRO A 204 -17.49 -3.62 11.24
C PRO A 204 -18.82 -3.63 10.47
N ALA A 205 -19.91 -3.14 11.05
CA ALA A 205 -21.19 -3.01 10.33
C ALA A 205 -21.08 -2.03 9.15
N VAL A 206 -20.46 -0.85 9.36
CA VAL A 206 -20.18 0.11 8.28
C VAL A 206 -19.27 -0.49 7.22
N MET A 207 -18.26 -1.26 7.62
CA MET A 207 -17.37 -1.95 6.70
C MET A 207 -18.15 -2.96 5.83
N LEU A 208 -19.05 -3.74 6.41
CA LEU A 208 -19.89 -4.69 5.65
C LEU A 208 -20.79 -3.99 4.64
N VAL A 209 -21.38 -2.83 5.00
CA VAL A 209 -22.17 -2.03 4.06
C VAL A 209 -21.30 -1.54 2.89
N ALA A 210 -20.09 -1.03 3.18
CA ALA A 210 -19.17 -0.57 2.14
C ALA A 210 -18.71 -1.72 1.22
N LEU A 211 -18.45 -2.91 1.78
CA LEU A 211 -18.13 -4.12 1.02
C LEU A 211 -19.32 -4.60 0.17
N ALA A 212 -20.55 -4.45 0.65
CA ALA A 212 -21.76 -4.76 -0.14
C ALA A 212 -21.87 -3.82 -1.35
N VAL A 213 -21.53 -2.53 -1.20
CA VAL A 213 -21.45 -1.58 -2.33
C VAL A 213 -20.38 -2.02 -3.33
N GLN A 214 -19.19 -2.42 -2.88
CA GLN A 214 -18.14 -2.94 -3.76
C GLN A 214 -18.58 -4.21 -4.49
N GLY A 215 -19.21 -5.16 -3.77
CA GLY A 215 -19.76 -6.37 -4.36
C GLY A 215 -20.79 -6.06 -5.45
N TRP A 216 -21.68 -5.11 -5.20
CA TRP A 216 -22.66 -4.65 -6.19
C TRP A 216 -21.98 -4.07 -7.44
N VAL A 217 -20.98 -3.20 -7.25
CA VAL A 217 -20.21 -2.61 -8.36
C VAL A 217 -19.50 -3.70 -9.17
N HIS A 218 -18.85 -4.64 -8.48
CA HIS A 218 -18.15 -5.75 -9.13
C HIS A 218 -19.11 -6.61 -9.98
N LEU A 219 -20.27 -6.93 -9.46
CA LEU A 219 -21.27 -7.77 -10.15
C LEU A 219 -21.93 -7.06 -11.33
N THR A 220 -22.07 -5.73 -11.28
CA THR A 220 -22.89 -4.98 -12.27
C THR A 220 -22.05 -4.22 -13.30
N ARG A 221 -20.76 -3.92 -13.00
CA ARG A 221 -19.95 -3.00 -13.81
C ARG A 221 -18.53 -3.47 -14.09
N ALA A 222 -18.07 -4.54 -13.47
CA ALA A 222 -16.72 -5.04 -13.69
C ALA A 222 -16.64 -5.82 -15.02
N ALA A 223 -15.64 -5.52 -15.84
CA ALA A 223 -15.24 -6.38 -16.93
C ALA A 223 -14.63 -7.68 -16.33
N GLY A 224 -14.89 -8.82 -16.99
CA GLY A 224 -14.40 -10.11 -16.51
C GLY A 224 -12.88 -10.15 -16.38
N TYR A 225 -12.39 -10.54 -15.21
CA TYR A 225 -10.97 -10.75 -14.96
C TYR A 225 -10.59 -12.16 -15.42
N ARG A 226 -9.60 -12.29 -16.30
CA ARG A 226 -8.98 -13.59 -16.58
C ARG A 226 -7.81 -13.78 -15.61
N ALA A 227 -7.99 -14.67 -14.65
CA ALA A 227 -6.89 -15.11 -13.79
C ALA A 227 -5.88 -15.90 -14.64
N SER A 228 -4.58 -15.68 -14.41
CA SER A 228 -3.57 -16.63 -14.87
C SER A 228 -3.66 -17.93 -14.05
N GLU A 229 -2.98 -18.96 -14.52
CA GLU A 229 -3.01 -20.26 -13.84
C GLU A 229 -2.52 -20.16 -12.40
N THR A 230 -3.26 -20.77 -11.48
CA THR A 230 -2.95 -20.81 -10.06
C THR A 230 -2.57 -22.22 -9.63
N VAL A 231 -1.32 -22.39 -9.22
CA VAL A 231 -0.82 -23.65 -8.65
C VAL A 231 -0.90 -23.56 -7.13
N LEU A 232 -1.97 -24.09 -6.54
CA LEU A 232 -2.23 -23.99 -5.09
C LEU A 232 -1.08 -24.51 -4.22
N GLY A 233 -0.34 -25.51 -4.70
CA GLY A 233 0.84 -26.07 -4.01
C GLY A 233 2.00 -25.09 -3.85
N GLU A 234 2.05 -24.01 -4.63
CA GLU A 234 3.10 -22.99 -4.55
C GLU A 234 2.83 -21.95 -3.46
N LEU A 235 1.58 -21.75 -3.05
CA LEU A 235 1.19 -20.70 -2.09
C LEU A 235 1.98 -20.74 -0.76
N PRO A 236 2.25 -21.90 -0.13
CA PRO A 236 3.10 -21.95 1.06
C PRO A 236 4.54 -21.47 0.80
N SER A 237 5.11 -21.84 -0.34
CA SER A 237 6.45 -21.41 -0.76
C SER A 237 6.50 -19.92 -1.06
N ILE A 238 5.46 -19.39 -1.71
CA ILE A 238 5.31 -17.96 -1.97
C ILE A 238 5.23 -17.19 -0.64
N TYR A 239 4.41 -17.65 0.32
CA TYR A 239 4.34 -17.03 1.64
C TYR A 239 5.69 -17.09 2.37
N GLY A 240 6.33 -18.25 2.37
CA GLY A 240 7.66 -18.44 2.95
C GLY A 240 8.71 -17.50 2.38
N LEU A 241 8.73 -17.35 1.05
CA LEU A 241 9.68 -16.51 0.34
C LEU A 241 9.35 -15.01 0.49
N ARG A 242 8.13 -14.63 0.07
CA ARG A 242 7.74 -13.23 -0.10
C ARG A 242 7.35 -12.55 1.22
N VAL A 243 7.03 -13.31 2.27
CA VAL A 243 6.69 -12.75 3.58
C VAL A 243 7.73 -13.11 4.62
N LEU A 244 7.96 -14.40 4.89
CA LEU A 244 8.84 -14.79 6.01
C LEU A 244 10.31 -14.50 5.72
N LEU A 245 10.83 -14.95 4.58
CA LEU A 245 12.24 -14.70 4.23
C LEU A 245 12.46 -13.20 3.94
N SER A 246 11.53 -12.54 3.25
CA SER A 246 11.57 -11.10 3.00
C SER A 246 11.57 -10.27 4.30
N ALA A 247 10.79 -10.68 5.32
CA ALA A 247 10.83 -10.04 6.63
C ALA A 247 12.20 -10.14 7.32
N LEU A 248 13.00 -11.17 6.99
CA LEU A 248 14.33 -11.38 7.54
C LEU A 248 15.44 -10.69 6.76
N THR A 249 15.32 -10.63 5.44
CA THR A 249 16.38 -10.14 4.55
C THR A 249 16.20 -8.69 4.09
N GLY A 250 14.99 -8.16 4.15
CA GLY A 250 14.59 -6.96 3.41
C GLY A 250 14.36 -7.28 1.93
N ASP A 251 14.15 -6.25 1.11
CA ASP A 251 13.87 -6.39 -0.32
C ASP A 251 15.16 -6.63 -1.12
N ARG A 252 16.20 -5.86 -0.83
CA ARG A 252 17.47 -5.89 -1.58
C ARG A 252 18.19 -7.23 -1.54
N LEU A 253 18.20 -7.87 -0.37
CA LEU A 253 18.93 -9.14 -0.19
C LEU A 253 18.07 -10.38 -0.51
N LEU A 254 16.75 -10.23 -0.67
CA LEU A 254 15.86 -11.35 -0.90
C LEU A 254 16.24 -12.15 -2.15
N GLY A 255 16.43 -11.46 -3.29
CA GLY A 255 16.82 -12.09 -4.56
C GLY A 255 18.14 -12.86 -4.48
N PRO A 256 19.26 -12.23 -4.08
CA PRO A 256 20.55 -12.91 -3.93
C PRO A 256 20.49 -14.12 -2.97
N VAL A 257 19.83 -13.98 -1.83
CA VAL A 257 19.70 -15.06 -0.83
C VAL A 257 18.89 -16.23 -1.41
N TYR A 258 17.80 -15.94 -2.11
CA TYR A 258 17.00 -16.99 -2.75
C TYR A 258 17.73 -17.65 -3.91
N GLN A 259 18.47 -16.90 -4.73
CA GLN A 259 19.31 -17.47 -5.80
C GLN A 259 20.36 -18.42 -5.27
N TRP A 260 20.95 -18.12 -4.10
CA TRP A 260 21.97 -18.95 -3.46
C TRP A 260 21.38 -20.22 -2.83
N ALA A 261 20.32 -20.12 -2.03
CA ALA A 261 19.83 -21.21 -1.19
C ALA A 261 18.52 -21.85 -1.66
N GLY A 262 17.80 -21.22 -2.58
CA GLY A 262 16.58 -21.74 -3.20
C GLY A 262 15.44 -22.04 -2.23
N LEU A 263 14.55 -22.93 -2.63
CA LEU A 263 13.36 -23.34 -1.86
C LEU A 263 13.69 -24.08 -0.57
N VAL A 264 14.88 -24.66 -0.44
CA VAL A 264 15.29 -25.35 0.79
C VAL A 264 15.36 -24.36 1.95
N LEU A 265 15.98 -23.19 1.74
CA LEU A 265 16.02 -22.16 2.77
C LEU A 265 14.62 -21.65 3.10
N VAL A 266 13.75 -21.46 2.10
CA VAL A 266 12.37 -21.05 2.31
C VAL A 266 11.62 -22.04 3.19
N ALA A 267 11.77 -23.34 2.93
CA ALA A 267 11.16 -24.39 3.74
C ALA A 267 11.70 -24.40 5.20
N VAL A 268 13.02 -24.25 5.37
CA VAL A 268 13.66 -24.17 6.71
C VAL A 268 13.15 -22.95 7.47
N VAL A 269 13.15 -21.77 6.84
CA VAL A 269 12.64 -20.52 7.45
C VAL A 269 11.17 -20.67 7.81
N GLY A 270 10.35 -21.26 6.93
CA GLY A 270 8.93 -21.53 7.18
C GLY A 270 8.72 -22.45 8.39
N ALA A 271 9.46 -23.56 8.46
CA ALA A 271 9.37 -24.49 9.57
C ALA A 271 9.82 -23.86 10.91
N VAL A 272 10.94 -23.15 10.91
CA VAL A 272 11.43 -22.43 12.11
C VAL A 272 10.44 -21.36 12.54
N ALA A 273 9.92 -20.56 11.62
CA ALA A 273 8.93 -19.53 11.92
C ALA A 273 7.65 -20.14 12.51
N ALA A 274 7.16 -21.27 11.98
CA ALA A 274 5.99 -21.97 12.51
C ALA A 274 6.23 -22.49 13.94
N LEU A 275 7.39 -23.11 14.20
CA LEU A 275 7.77 -23.60 15.53
C LEU A 275 7.89 -22.46 16.54
N VAL A 276 8.58 -21.38 16.18
CA VAL A 276 8.75 -20.19 17.03
C VAL A 276 7.39 -19.53 17.30
N ALA A 277 6.57 -19.34 16.27
CA ALA A 277 5.24 -18.76 16.42
C ALA A 277 4.35 -19.64 17.32
N GLY A 278 4.35 -20.96 17.12
CA GLY A 278 3.62 -21.91 17.96
C GLY A 278 4.06 -21.85 19.42
N PHE A 279 5.37 -21.84 19.68
CA PHE A 279 5.92 -21.72 21.03
C PHE A 279 5.55 -20.37 21.68
N LEU A 280 5.72 -19.26 20.97
CA LEU A 280 5.40 -17.95 21.49
C LEU A 280 3.89 -17.77 21.72
N LEU A 281 3.02 -18.28 20.82
CA LEU A 281 1.58 -18.29 21.01
C LEU A 281 1.18 -19.09 22.26
N TRP A 282 1.82 -20.22 22.51
CA TRP A 282 1.58 -21.01 23.73
C TRP A 282 1.96 -20.25 24.99
N ARG A 283 3.10 -19.52 24.97
CA ARG A 283 3.59 -18.70 26.09
C ARG A 283 2.87 -17.37 26.26
N ALA A 284 2.24 -16.86 25.21
CA ALA A 284 1.61 -15.55 25.23
C ALA A 284 0.39 -15.49 26.15
N ASP A 285 0.18 -14.32 26.76
CA ASP A 285 -1.07 -14.05 27.46
C ASP A 285 -2.26 -13.99 26.49
N ARG A 286 -3.47 -14.03 27.04
CA ARG A 286 -4.70 -14.08 26.23
C ARG A 286 -4.77 -12.98 25.18
N VAL A 287 -4.37 -11.76 25.53
CA VAL A 287 -4.44 -10.60 24.62
C VAL A 287 -3.42 -10.70 23.50
N GLY A 288 -2.16 -10.94 23.86
CA GLY A 288 -1.07 -11.14 22.89
C GLY A 288 -1.37 -12.28 21.92
N ARG A 289 -1.88 -13.41 22.45
CA ARG A 289 -2.27 -14.58 21.66
C ARG A 289 -3.37 -14.25 20.65
N GLN A 290 -4.44 -13.57 21.08
CA GLN A 290 -5.56 -13.21 20.20
C GLN A 290 -5.13 -12.25 19.09
N VAL A 291 -4.36 -11.21 19.43
CA VAL A 291 -3.89 -10.22 18.46
C VAL A 291 -2.88 -10.85 17.48
N ALA A 292 -1.95 -11.66 17.98
CA ALA A 292 -0.97 -12.34 17.13
C ALA A 292 -1.65 -13.36 16.21
N ALA A 293 -2.55 -14.18 16.75
CA ALA A 293 -3.24 -15.20 15.95
C ALA A 293 -4.07 -14.57 14.82
N VAL A 294 -4.86 -13.53 15.12
CA VAL A 294 -5.64 -12.86 14.07
C VAL A 294 -4.74 -12.10 13.09
N GLY A 295 -3.63 -11.52 13.54
CA GLY A 295 -2.62 -10.91 12.67
C GLY A 295 -2.02 -11.92 11.69
N LEU A 296 -1.63 -13.11 12.16
CA LEU A 296 -1.10 -14.19 11.31
C LEU A 296 -2.14 -14.72 10.33
N VAL A 297 -3.37 -14.97 10.78
CA VAL A 297 -4.46 -15.43 9.91
C VAL A 297 -4.73 -14.41 8.79
N CYS A 298 -4.85 -13.12 9.13
CA CYS A 298 -5.05 -12.08 8.14
C CYS A 298 -3.82 -11.90 7.23
N SER A 299 -2.58 -12.07 7.75
CA SER A 299 -1.35 -12.03 6.96
C SER A 299 -1.35 -13.10 5.87
N VAL A 300 -1.65 -14.35 6.25
CA VAL A 300 -1.73 -15.46 5.29
C VAL A 300 -2.85 -15.21 4.28
N ALA A 301 -4.05 -14.82 4.74
CA ALA A 301 -5.18 -14.56 3.86
C ALA A 301 -4.88 -13.46 2.84
N TYR A 302 -4.21 -12.38 3.25
CA TYR A 302 -3.86 -11.24 2.39
C TYR A 302 -2.78 -11.55 1.35
N LEU A 303 -2.04 -12.64 1.47
CA LEU A 303 -1.21 -13.16 0.38
C LEU A 303 -1.96 -14.19 -0.45
N VAL A 304 -2.51 -15.20 0.22
CA VAL A 304 -3.08 -16.38 -0.44
C VAL A 304 -4.26 -16.02 -1.34
N VAL A 305 -5.16 -15.15 -0.86
CA VAL A 305 -6.38 -14.81 -1.61
C VAL A 305 -6.06 -14.00 -2.88
N PRO A 306 -5.37 -12.85 -2.84
CA PRO A 306 -5.10 -12.09 -4.06
C PRO A 306 -4.17 -12.82 -5.03
N VAL A 307 -3.15 -13.54 -4.54
CA VAL A 307 -2.27 -14.34 -5.38
C VAL A 307 -3.02 -15.52 -5.99
N GLY A 308 -3.87 -16.19 -5.21
CA GLY A 308 -4.72 -17.27 -5.72
C GLY A 308 -5.74 -16.81 -6.76
N LEU A 309 -6.24 -15.59 -6.66
CA LEU A 309 -7.16 -15.01 -7.66
C LEU A 309 -6.44 -14.51 -8.91
N ARG A 310 -5.21 -13.99 -8.78
CA ARG A 310 -4.44 -13.45 -9.89
C ARG A 310 -3.68 -14.51 -10.67
N GLY A 311 -3.22 -15.56 -9.99
CA GLY A 311 -2.29 -16.58 -10.47
C GLY A 311 -0.95 -16.55 -9.74
N THR A 312 -0.28 -17.70 -9.68
CA THR A 312 1.00 -17.88 -8.97
C THR A 312 2.23 -17.58 -9.82
N GLY A 313 2.07 -17.40 -11.14
CA GLY A 313 3.17 -17.13 -12.06
C GLY A 313 4.03 -15.94 -11.66
N GLY A 314 5.34 -16.03 -11.79
CA GLY A 314 6.32 -14.99 -11.47
C GLY A 314 6.67 -14.84 -9.99
N PHE A 315 5.87 -15.36 -9.03
CA PHE A 315 6.15 -15.17 -7.60
C PHE A 315 7.35 -15.95 -7.08
N LEU A 316 7.67 -17.10 -7.69
CA LEU A 316 8.82 -17.95 -7.35
C LEU A 316 9.96 -17.86 -8.38
N GLU A 317 9.79 -17.15 -9.48
CA GLU A 317 10.77 -17.02 -10.53
C GLU A 317 11.96 -16.15 -10.09
N ARG A 318 13.17 -16.64 -10.40
CA ARG A 318 14.40 -16.00 -9.92
C ARG A 318 14.76 -14.72 -10.67
N ALA A 319 14.34 -14.58 -11.93
CA ALA A 319 14.73 -13.47 -12.79
C ALA A 319 13.89 -12.19 -12.56
N GLU A 320 12.66 -12.32 -12.06
CA GLU A 320 11.69 -11.22 -11.96
C GLU A 320 11.41 -10.79 -10.51
N PHE A 321 12.38 -10.99 -9.62
CA PHE A 321 12.19 -10.77 -8.19
C PHE A 321 11.70 -9.38 -7.80
N SER A 322 11.98 -8.38 -8.64
CA SER A 322 11.72 -6.99 -8.35
C SER A 322 10.42 -6.44 -8.95
N LEU A 323 9.86 -7.08 -9.98
CA LEU A 323 8.79 -6.46 -10.77
C LEU A 323 7.38 -6.89 -10.37
N ASN A 324 7.16 -8.14 -10.01
CA ASN A 324 5.82 -8.65 -9.76
C ASN A 324 5.66 -9.09 -8.30
N GLY A 325 4.82 -8.39 -7.54
CA GLY A 325 4.32 -8.90 -6.30
C GLY A 325 4.73 -8.16 -5.04
N SER A 326 5.56 -7.10 -5.09
CA SER A 326 5.91 -6.34 -3.88
C SER A 326 4.68 -5.77 -3.19
N ARG A 327 3.71 -5.22 -3.93
CA ARG A 327 2.45 -4.71 -3.39
C ARG A 327 1.62 -5.76 -2.66
N TYR A 328 1.60 -7.00 -3.12
CA TYR A 328 0.87 -8.10 -2.46
C TYR A 328 1.50 -8.55 -1.15
N THR A 329 2.73 -8.14 -0.87
CA THR A 329 3.45 -8.48 0.36
C THR A 329 3.32 -7.43 1.46
N ILE A 330 2.85 -6.22 1.15
CA ILE A 330 2.78 -5.09 2.09
C ILE A 330 1.89 -5.42 3.29
N VAL A 331 0.63 -5.76 3.07
CA VAL A 331 -0.31 -6.08 4.17
C VAL A 331 0.13 -7.33 4.93
N PRO A 332 0.51 -8.44 4.24
CA PRO A 332 1.07 -9.60 4.92
C PRO A 332 2.23 -9.29 5.85
N LEU A 333 3.20 -8.49 5.41
CA LEU A 333 4.35 -8.09 6.21
C LEU A 333 3.96 -7.20 7.39
N LEU A 334 3.12 -6.19 7.16
CA LEU A 334 2.63 -5.32 8.24
C LEU A 334 1.90 -6.13 9.31
N LEU A 335 1.08 -7.11 8.94
CA LEU A 335 0.35 -7.98 9.85
C LEU A 335 1.26 -9.01 10.53
N LEU A 336 2.30 -9.51 9.85
CA LEU A 336 3.34 -10.31 10.48
C LEU A 336 4.05 -9.53 11.58
N TRP A 337 4.41 -8.26 11.33
CA TRP A 337 5.02 -7.39 12.35
C TRP A 337 4.07 -7.09 13.53
N VAL A 338 2.73 -7.06 13.30
CA VAL A 338 1.76 -7.02 14.41
C VAL A 338 1.86 -8.27 15.27
N ALA A 339 1.92 -9.44 14.64
CA ALA A 339 2.04 -10.71 15.38
C ALA A 339 3.35 -10.78 16.18
N VAL A 340 4.47 -10.42 15.57
CA VAL A 340 5.77 -10.33 16.22
C VAL A 340 5.71 -9.36 17.40
N ALA A 341 5.20 -8.15 17.22
CA ALA A 341 5.06 -7.16 18.27
C ALA A 341 4.21 -7.68 19.44
N ALA A 342 3.05 -8.30 19.14
CA ALA A 342 2.13 -8.82 20.15
C ALA A 342 2.71 -9.99 20.94
N LEU A 343 3.45 -10.88 20.29
CA LEU A 343 4.10 -12.05 20.92
C LEU A 343 5.29 -11.64 21.79
N LEU A 344 6.08 -10.67 21.33
CA LEU A 344 7.27 -10.22 22.02
C LEU A 344 7.00 -9.12 23.08
N ASP A 345 5.82 -8.49 23.07
CA ASP A 345 5.45 -7.35 23.93
C ASP A 345 5.65 -7.58 25.42
N ARG A 346 5.59 -8.86 25.85
CA ARG A 346 5.71 -9.30 27.26
C ARG A 346 7.06 -9.88 27.62
N LEU A 347 7.93 -10.14 26.65
CA LEU A 347 9.25 -10.68 26.93
C LEU A 347 10.10 -9.69 27.73
N ARG A 348 10.95 -10.24 28.61
CA ARG A 348 11.85 -9.45 29.43
C ARG A 348 13.30 -9.91 29.22
N PRO A 349 14.28 -9.02 29.30
CA PRO A 349 14.13 -7.56 29.51
C PRO A 349 13.64 -6.84 28.25
N ARG A 350 12.64 -5.99 28.39
CA ARG A 350 11.99 -5.29 27.27
C ARG A 350 12.92 -4.40 26.46
N THR A 351 13.89 -3.79 27.12
CA THR A 351 14.89 -2.92 26.48
C THR A 351 15.80 -3.71 25.54
N VAL A 352 16.21 -4.91 25.92
CA VAL A 352 17.05 -5.79 25.06
C VAL A 352 16.24 -6.26 23.86
N VAL A 353 15.02 -6.77 24.06
CA VAL A 353 14.15 -7.23 22.98
C VAL A 353 13.87 -6.09 22.00
N GLY A 354 13.48 -4.92 22.51
CA GLY A 354 13.23 -3.74 21.67
C GLY A 354 14.49 -3.27 20.94
N GLY A 355 15.65 -3.29 21.60
CA GLY A 355 16.94 -2.95 21.00
C GLY A 355 17.33 -3.89 19.85
N VAL A 356 17.20 -5.18 20.04
CA VAL A 356 17.48 -6.18 18.97
C VAL A 356 16.57 -5.97 17.77
N VAL A 357 15.27 -5.81 18.00
CA VAL A 357 14.30 -5.55 16.91
C VAL A 357 14.60 -4.23 16.21
N ALA A 358 14.93 -3.18 16.95
CA ALA A 358 15.25 -1.87 16.39
C ALA A 358 16.52 -1.93 15.52
N VAL A 359 17.59 -2.55 15.99
CA VAL A 359 18.84 -2.73 15.22
C VAL A 359 18.57 -3.53 13.95
N PHE A 360 17.85 -4.65 14.07
CA PHE A 360 17.52 -5.52 12.94
C PHE A 360 16.75 -4.75 11.84
N LEU A 361 15.70 -4.03 12.21
CA LEU A 361 14.93 -3.25 11.25
C LEU A 361 15.71 -2.05 10.69
N SER A 362 16.52 -1.40 11.53
CA SER A 362 17.33 -0.28 11.04
C SER A 362 18.32 -0.73 9.98
N VAL A 363 18.94 -1.90 10.13
CA VAL A 363 19.84 -2.46 9.11
C VAL A 363 19.09 -2.70 7.81
N GLN A 364 17.90 -3.29 7.84
CA GLN A 364 17.09 -3.52 6.65
C GLN A 364 16.66 -2.19 5.99
N VAL A 365 16.10 -1.27 6.80
CA VAL A 365 15.68 0.05 6.29
C VAL A 365 16.84 0.78 5.63
N LEU A 366 18.01 0.83 6.25
CA LEU A 366 19.18 1.51 5.70
C LEU A 366 19.70 0.82 4.43
N SER A 367 19.70 -0.52 4.40
CA SER A 367 20.09 -1.29 3.21
C SER A 367 19.17 -1.01 2.04
N ASP A 368 17.86 -1.03 2.27
CA ASP A 368 16.86 -0.95 1.21
C ASP A 368 16.49 0.51 0.87
N TRP A 369 16.81 1.46 1.76
CA TRP A 369 16.55 2.88 1.52
C TRP A 369 17.27 3.44 0.29
N ALA A 370 18.50 3.00 0.07
CA ALA A 370 19.34 3.40 -1.03
C ALA A 370 19.25 2.42 -2.23
N ALA A 371 18.32 1.47 -2.22
CA ALA A 371 18.14 0.55 -3.33
C ALA A 371 17.47 1.28 -4.52
N PRO A 372 18.04 1.15 -5.74
CA PRO A 372 17.36 1.66 -6.93
C PRO A 372 16.06 0.91 -7.16
N SER A 373 15.05 1.60 -7.66
CA SER A 373 13.78 1.00 -8.08
C SER A 373 13.44 1.45 -9.49
N VAL A 374 12.51 0.75 -10.14
CA VAL A 374 12.01 1.13 -11.46
C VAL A 374 11.42 2.56 -11.43
N ARG A 375 10.79 2.92 -10.32
CA ARG A 375 10.26 4.28 -10.13
C ARG A 375 11.36 5.33 -10.10
N THR A 376 12.47 5.11 -9.37
CA THR A 376 13.57 6.07 -9.26
C THR A 376 14.39 6.21 -10.54
N GLY A 377 14.27 5.27 -11.48
CA GLY A 377 14.81 5.31 -12.84
C GLY A 377 13.82 5.82 -13.89
N GLY A 378 12.62 6.22 -13.50
CA GLY A 378 11.60 6.72 -14.41
C GLY A 378 11.91 8.11 -15.00
N PRO A 379 11.04 8.64 -15.89
CA PRO A 379 11.21 9.99 -16.44
C PRO A 379 10.95 11.04 -15.36
N SER A 380 11.74 12.12 -15.39
CA SER A 380 11.46 13.33 -14.59
C SER A 380 10.15 13.96 -15.08
N TRP A 381 9.19 14.10 -14.18
CA TRP A 381 7.92 14.73 -14.51
C TRP A 381 8.09 16.17 -14.98
N ARG A 382 8.98 16.94 -14.35
CA ARG A 382 9.25 18.33 -14.72
C ARG A 382 9.85 18.44 -16.12
N ALA A 383 10.77 17.55 -16.46
CA ALA A 383 11.36 17.50 -17.78
C ALA A 383 10.32 17.11 -18.84
N SER A 384 9.52 16.06 -18.57
CA SER A 384 8.47 15.59 -19.49
C SER A 384 7.39 16.63 -19.73
N VAL A 385 6.98 17.41 -18.71
CA VAL A 385 6.03 18.51 -18.87
C VAL A 385 6.65 19.67 -19.67
N ALA A 386 7.96 19.95 -19.50
CA ALA A 386 8.65 20.98 -20.28
C ALA A 386 8.72 20.58 -21.77
N GLU A 387 9.03 19.33 -22.07
CA GLU A 387 9.00 18.79 -23.45
C GLU A 387 7.60 18.85 -24.05
N ALA A 388 6.58 18.45 -23.29
CA ALA A 388 5.18 18.56 -23.71
C ALA A 388 4.77 20.01 -24.02
N ARG A 389 5.22 20.96 -23.21
CA ARG A 389 5.00 22.41 -23.42
C ARG A 389 5.64 22.89 -24.73
N ALA A 390 6.87 22.47 -25.00
CA ALA A 390 7.56 22.78 -26.25
C ALA A 390 6.82 22.17 -27.45
N ALA A 391 6.38 20.92 -27.36
CA ALA A 391 5.60 20.24 -28.39
C ALA A 391 4.26 20.95 -28.65
N CYS A 392 3.58 21.42 -27.62
CA CYS A 392 2.33 22.19 -27.75
C CYS A 392 2.52 23.57 -28.40
N SER A 393 3.74 24.10 -28.41
CA SER A 393 4.08 25.40 -28.99
C SER A 393 4.60 25.30 -30.42
N ALA A 394 4.89 24.10 -30.93
CA ALA A 394 5.42 23.86 -32.26
C ALA A 394 4.31 24.05 -33.32
N PRO A 395 4.62 24.66 -34.50
CA PRO A 395 3.64 24.91 -35.57
C PRO A 395 3.18 23.61 -36.26
N ALA A 396 3.99 22.57 -36.29
CA ALA A 396 3.63 21.24 -36.77
C ALA A 396 3.85 20.23 -35.64
N ARG A 397 2.75 19.58 -35.21
CA ARG A 397 2.82 18.53 -34.19
C ARG A 397 3.16 17.22 -34.86
N PRO A 398 4.22 16.51 -34.46
CA PRO A 398 4.41 15.14 -34.89
C PRO A 398 3.19 14.32 -34.41
N SER A 399 2.70 13.42 -35.26
CA SER A 399 1.69 12.44 -34.86
C SER A 399 2.26 11.63 -33.69
N GLN A 400 1.75 11.85 -32.50
CA GLN A 400 2.18 11.09 -31.34
C GLN A 400 1.53 9.71 -31.41
N PRO A 401 2.30 8.64 -31.15
CA PRO A 401 1.71 7.32 -31.04
C PRO A 401 0.66 7.35 -29.91
N ALA A 402 -0.55 6.91 -30.23
CA ALA A 402 -1.54 6.68 -29.19
C ALA A 402 -0.95 5.73 -28.15
N PRO A 403 -1.09 5.98 -26.85
CA PRO A 403 -0.73 5.00 -25.85
C PRO A 403 -1.59 3.77 -26.10
N LEU A 404 -0.97 2.71 -26.61
CA LEU A 404 -1.60 1.42 -26.72
C LEU A 404 -1.61 0.84 -25.30
N VAL A 405 -2.71 1.06 -24.60
CA VAL A 405 -3.02 0.25 -23.44
C VAL A 405 -3.12 -1.18 -23.97
N ALA A 406 -2.25 -2.07 -23.48
CA ALA A 406 -2.27 -3.46 -23.88
C ALA A 406 -3.64 -4.03 -23.50
N GLU A 407 -4.47 -4.24 -24.48
CA GLU A 407 -5.86 -4.69 -24.36
C GLU A 407 -5.93 -6.23 -24.40
N GLU A 408 -4.91 -6.93 -23.89
CA GLU A 408 -5.01 -8.39 -23.93
C GLU A 408 -6.10 -8.95 -23.03
N ASP A 409 -6.64 -8.20 -22.05
CA ASP A 409 -7.57 -8.78 -21.07
C ASP A 409 -8.74 -7.87 -20.61
N GLY A 410 -9.01 -6.73 -21.19
CA GLY A 410 -10.12 -5.84 -20.74
C GLY A 410 -9.96 -5.24 -19.34
N ARG A 411 -8.74 -5.19 -18.81
CA ARG A 411 -8.44 -4.89 -17.40
C ARG A 411 -8.12 -3.44 -17.09
N TYR A 412 -7.79 -2.64 -18.08
CA TYR A 412 -7.30 -1.28 -17.86
C TYR A 412 -8.28 -0.26 -18.42
N ALA A 413 -8.23 0.94 -17.85
CA ALA A 413 -9.07 2.05 -18.25
C ALA A 413 -9.12 2.17 -19.78
N VAL A 414 -10.30 2.55 -20.29
CA VAL A 414 -10.50 2.85 -21.71
C VAL A 414 -9.32 3.67 -22.21
N PRO A 415 -8.62 3.23 -23.27
CA PRO A 415 -7.50 3.95 -23.80
C PRO A 415 -7.93 5.37 -24.15
N ILE A 416 -7.26 6.35 -23.56
CA ILE A 416 -7.51 7.76 -23.92
C ILE A 416 -6.80 7.99 -25.24
N VAL A 417 -7.58 8.09 -26.31
CA VAL A 417 -7.04 8.47 -27.61
C VAL A 417 -6.75 9.97 -27.56
N PRO A 418 -5.51 10.44 -27.76
CA PRO A 418 -5.18 11.84 -27.78
C PRO A 418 -5.97 12.54 -28.88
N GLY A 419 -6.62 13.66 -28.53
CA GLY A 419 -7.21 14.56 -29.50
C GLY A 419 -6.14 15.36 -30.26
N PRO A 420 -6.52 16.12 -31.30
CA PRO A 420 -5.60 16.96 -32.09
C PRO A 420 -4.89 18.02 -31.25
N ASP A 421 -5.49 18.42 -30.12
CA ASP A 421 -4.95 19.41 -29.19
C ASP A 421 -4.38 18.82 -27.90
N ASP A 422 -4.30 17.50 -27.80
CA ASP A 422 -3.72 16.82 -26.65
C ASP A 422 -2.23 16.52 -26.85
N VAL A 423 -1.51 16.38 -25.76
CA VAL A 423 -0.13 15.90 -25.71
C VAL A 423 -0.03 14.70 -24.77
N THR A 424 0.78 13.71 -25.15
CA THR A 424 1.03 12.52 -24.36
C THR A 424 2.32 12.68 -23.56
N ILE A 425 2.23 12.48 -22.23
CA ILE A 425 3.36 12.55 -21.30
C ILE A 425 3.57 11.16 -20.71
N VAL A 426 4.74 10.58 -20.99
CA VAL A 426 5.10 9.23 -20.52
C VAL A 426 5.32 9.25 -19.02
N VAL A 427 4.82 8.24 -18.31
CA VAL A 427 5.01 8.05 -16.87
C VAL A 427 5.75 6.73 -16.58
N ALA A 428 6.27 6.57 -15.38
CA ALA A 428 6.90 5.31 -14.97
C ALA A 428 5.86 4.22 -14.70
N PRO A 429 6.14 2.94 -14.95
CA PRO A 429 7.35 2.41 -15.57
C PRO A 429 7.36 2.63 -17.09
N VAL A 430 8.54 2.94 -17.63
CA VAL A 430 8.71 3.06 -19.09
C VAL A 430 9.03 1.67 -19.63
N PRO A 431 8.28 1.17 -20.62
CA PRO A 431 8.56 -0.12 -21.22
C PRO A 431 9.88 -0.11 -22.01
N PRO A 432 10.52 -1.27 -22.23
CA PRO A 432 11.66 -1.40 -23.11
C PRO A 432 11.36 -0.88 -24.52
N PRO A 433 12.40 -0.46 -25.29
CA PRO A 433 12.21 -0.03 -26.67
C PRO A 433 11.54 -1.12 -27.52
N GLY A 434 10.45 -0.76 -28.21
CA GLY A 434 9.68 -1.68 -29.06
C GLY A 434 8.46 -2.31 -28.38
N GLU A 435 8.32 -2.17 -27.06
CA GLU A 435 7.13 -2.58 -26.35
C GLU A 435 6.08 -1.45 -26.29
N PRO A 436 4.79 -1.79 -26.21
CA PRO A 436 3.72 -0.79 -26.12
C PRO A 436 3.80 0.02 -24.83
N LEU A 437 3.45 1.31 -24.92
CA LEU A 437 3.39 2.20 -23.77
C LEU A 437 2.19 1.82 -22.89
N LEU A 438 2.46 1.39 -21.65
CA LEU A 438 1.42 0.94 -20.73
C LEU A 438 0.70 2.11 -20.04
N PHE A 439 1.43 3.17 -19.65
CA PHE A 439 0.90 4.29 -18.90
C PHE A 439 1.39 5.63 -19.43
N ALA A 440 0.46 6.57 -19.56
CA ALA A 440 0.74 7.95 -19.95
C ALA A 440 -0.32 8.91 -19.40
N VAL A 441 0.05 10.16 -19.20
CA VAL A 441 -0.90 11.25 -19.00
C VAL A 441 -1.16 11.89 -20.35
N VAL A 442 -2.44 11.99 -20.71
CA VAL A 442 -2.90 12.69 -21.91
C VAL A 442 -3.57 14.00 -21.49
N ALA A 443 -2.91 15.10 -21.76
CA ALA A 443 -3.33 16.42 -21.32
C ALA A 443 -3.62 17.36 -22.49
N PRO A 444 -4.68 18.21 -22.41
CA PRO A 444 -4.88 19.29 -23.35
C PRO A 444 -3.70 20.26 -23.34
N CYS A 445 -3.26 20.70 -24.52
CA CYS A 445 -2.17 21.66 -24.61
C CYS A 445 -2.47 23.00 -23.88
N ALA A 446 -3.74 23.34 -23.70
CA ALA A 446 -4.13 24.48 -22.89
C ALA A 446 -3.69 24.36 -21.42
N GLU A 447 -3.82 23.16 -20.81
CA GLU A 447 -3.42 22.90 -19.44
C GLU A 447 -1.90 22.80 -19.28
N VAL A 448 -1.19 22.36 -20.32
CA VAL A 448 0.28 22.23 -20.31
C VAL A 448 0.96 23.58 -20.40
N ARG A 449 0.33 24.56 -21.09
CA ARG A 449 0.87 25.93 -21.27
C ARG A 449 0.68 26.81 -20.03
N GLY A 450 -0.35 26.58 -19.22
CA GLY A 450 -0.63 27.31 -17.96
C GLY A 450 0.28 26.83 -16.86
#